data_06c0cacb7f137613974afcc5ddac5070
#
_entry.id   06c0cacb7f137613974afcc5ddac5070
#
_cell.length_a   1.000
_cell.length_b   1.000
_cell.length_c   1.000
_cell.angle_alpha   90.00
_cell.angle_beta   90.00
_cell.angle_gamma   90.00
#
_symmetry.space_group_name_H-M   'P 1'
#
loop_
_entity.id
_entity.type
_entity.pdbx_description
1 polymer ?
#
loop_
_entity_poly.entity_id
_entity_poly.type
_entity_poly.pdbx_seq_one_letter_code
_entity_poly.pdbx_strand_id
1 'polypeptide(L)'
;AIYQYCLKNDICIYVVTGPGYKDYDQLSQDVGSLPNISITHDTGVISGIMERVQLAIASNGRTVYELAHMNIPSIVVSQHERESTHSFSTEENGFLNVGVYRKGETEELVQVQLEQLVNDTEHRRNLYDKMVSYNFDNNKNRVLALIEKVLDQ
;
A
#
# COMPACT_ATOMS: atom_id res chain seq x y z
N ALA A 1 12.98 -9.75 -2.08
CA ALA A 1 12.45 -10.69 -1.09
C ALA A 1 11.26 -11.47 -1.65
N ILE A 2 10.16 -10.82 -2.04
CA ILE A 2 8.88 -11.47 -2.38
C ILE A 2 8.81 -12.12 -3.76
N TYR A 3 9.72 -11.79 -4.69
CA TYR A 3 9.61 -12.19 -6.11
C TYR A 3 9.53 -13.71 -6.30
N GLN A 4 10.40 -14.46 -5.66
CA GLN A 4 10.44 -15.93 -5.82
C GLN A 4 9.16 -16.59 -5.30
N TYR A 5 8.60 -16.06 -4.22
CA TYR A 5 7.32 -16.53 -3.70
C TYR A 5 6.18 -16.23 -4.68
N CYS A 6 6.12 -15.01 -5.22
CA CYS A 6 5.10 -14.61 -6.18
C CYS A 6 5.19 -15.43 -7.48
N LEU A 7 6.40 -15.66 -8.01
CA LEU A 7 6.60 -16.47 -9.20
C LEU A 7 6.14 -17.93 -9.01
N LYS A 8 6.50 -18.53 -7.86
CA LYS A 8 6.09 -19.91 -7.53
C LYS A 8 4.58 -20.07 -7.40
N ASN A 9 3.87 -19.03 -6.98
CA ASN A 9 2.42 -19.05 -6.73
C ASN A 9 1.62 -18.37 -7.86
N ASP A 10 2.24 -18.10 -9.01
CA ASP A 10 1.62 -17.44 -10.17
C ASP A 10 0.97 -16.07 -9.85
N ILE A 11 1.62 -15.30 -8.98
CA ILE A 11 1.16 -13.97 -8.57
C ILE A 11 1.83 -12.92 -9.45
N CYS A 12 1.01 -12.07 -10.08
CA CYS A 12 1.50 -10.91 -10.85
C CYS A 12 1.88 -9.75 -9.92
N ILE A 13 3.01 -9.12 -10.19
CA ILE A 13 3.52 -7.97 -9.45
C ILE A 13 3.45 -6.72 -10.34
N TYR A 14 2.77 -5.69 -9.87
CA TYR A 14 2.78 -4.35 -10.47
C TYR A 14 3.67 -3.45 -9.62
N VAL A 15 4.82 -3.07 -10.14
CA VAL A 15 5.74 -2.11 -9.50
C VAL A 15 5.41 -0.71 -9.99
N VAL A 16 5.06 0.17 -9.08
CA VAL A 16 4.76 1.58 -9.41
C VAL A 16 5.77 2.48 -8.71
N THR A 17 6.45 3.31 -9.49
CA THR A 17 7.39 4.31 -8.98
C THR A 17 6.95 5.71 -9.35
N GLY A 18 7.05 6.64 -8.41
CA GLY A 18 6.74 8.06 -8.66
C GLY A 18 7.87 8.79 -9.40
N PRO A 19 7.64 10.04 -9.85
CA PRO A 19 8.61 10.82 -10.62
C PRO A 19 9.90 11.13 -9.85
N GLY A 20 9.86 11.09 -8.53
CA GLY A 20 11.03 11.30 -7.68
C GLY A 20 11.93 10.07 -7.49
N TYR A 21 11.57 8.91 -8.04
CA TYR A 21 12.38 7.71 -7.92
C TYR A 21 13.57 7.75 -8.86
N LYS A 22 14.78 7.87 -8.30
CA LYS A 22 16.00 8.15 -9.06
C LYS A 22 16.61 6.93 -9.75
N ASP A 23 16.36 5.73 -9.19
CA ASP A 23 17.01 4.50 -9.64
C ASP A 23 16.12 3.69 -10.59
N TYR A 24 15.25 4.37 -11.36
CA TYR A 24 14.30 3.71 -12.26
C TYR A 24 14.99 2.87 -13.34
N ASP A 25 16.04 3.41 -13.96
CA ASP A 25 16.78 2.70 -15.02
C ASP A 25 17.41 1.41 -14.49
N GLN A 26 17.98 1.46 -13.29
CA GLN A 26 18.54 0.27 -12.63
C GLN A 26 17.44 -0.74 -12.29
N LEU A 27 16.34 -0.29 -11.71
CA LEU A 27 15.18 -1.13 -11.41
C LEU A 27 14.65 -1.81 -12.68
N SER A 28 14.52 -1.06 -13.78
CA SER A 28 14.03 -1.59 -15.04
C SER A 28 14.98 -2.63 -15.65
N GLN A 29 16.29 -2.44 -15.51
CA GLN A 29 17.29 -3.42 -15.94
C GLN A 29 17.25 -4.69 -15.09
N ASP A 30 17.10 -4.54 -13.77
CA ASP A 30 17.17 -5.66 -12.83
C ASP A 30 15.92 -6.55 -12.90
N VAL A 31 14.73 -5.98 -13.10
CA VAL A 31 13.49 -6.73 -12.99
C VAL A 31 12.54 -6.60 -14.19
N GLY A 32 12.79 -5.68 -15.12
CA GLY A 32 11.85 -5.39 -16.22
C GLY A 32 11.66 -6.53 -17.22
N SER A 33 12.59 -7.50 -17.29
CA SER A 33 12.50 -8.70 -18.11
C SER A 33 12.01 -9.96 -17.36
N LEU A 34 11.77 -9.83 -16.04
CA LEU A 34 11.33 -10.97 -15.24
C LEU A 34 9.85 -11.28 -15.51
N PRO A 35 9.46 -12.57 -15.58
CA PRO A 35 8.08 -12.96 -15.75
C PRO A 35 7.22 -12.49 -14.55
N ASN A 36 5.95 -12.28 -14.79
CA ASN A 36 4.96 -11.84 -13.79
C ASN A 36 5.23 -10.47 -13.15
N ILE A 37 6.15 -9.66 -13.70
CA ILE A 37 6.39 -8.28 -13.25
C ILE A 37 6.02 -7.29 -14.34
N SER A 38 5.30 -6.24 -13.95
CA SER A 38 5.06 -5.05 -14.77
C SER A 38 5.52 -3.81 -14.01
N ILE A 39 6.30 -2.95 -14.67
CA ILE A 39 6.79 -1.71 -14.06
C ILE A 39 6.08 -0.53 -14.71
N THR A 40 5.60 0.39 -13.89
CA THR A 40 5.03 1.67 -14.32
C THR A 40 5.73 2.80 -13.58
N HIS A 41 6.25 3.77 -14.34
CA HIS A 41 6.92 4.95 -13.80
C HIS A 41 6.10 6.20 -14.11
N ASP A 42 6.00 7.10 -13.11
CA ASP A 42 5.36 8.42 -13.23
C ASP A 42 3.95 8.37 -13.86
N THR A 43 3.09 7.49 -13.34
CA THR A 43 1.71 7.42 -13.80
C THR A 43 0.84 8.47 -13.12
N GLY A 44 0.06 9.21 -13.91
CA GLY A 44 -0.96 10.12 -13.40
C GLY A 44 -2.23 9.42 -12.90
N VAL A 45 -2.38 8.11 -13.12
CA VAL A 45 -3.60 7.34 -12.80
C VAL A 45 -3.24 6.00 -12.16
N ILE A 46 -2.79 6.05 -10.89
CA ILE A 46 -2.48 4.84 -10.12
C ILE A 46 -3.72 3.99 -9.82
N SER A 47 -4.91 4.61 -9.73
CA SER A 47 -6.17 3.91 -9.45
C SER A 47 -6.47 2.81 -10.48
N GLY A 48 -6.14 3.01 -11.76
CA GLY A 48 -6.31 1.98 -12.78
C GLY A 48 -5.42 0.74 -12.59
N ILE A 49 -4.31 0.84 -11.83
CA ILE A 49 -3.52 -0.31 -11.38
C ILE A 49 -4.15 -0.90 -10.13
N MET A 50 -4.57 -0.06 -9.18
CA MET A 50 -5.20 -0.47 -7.93
C MET A 50 -6.48 -1.30 -8.17
N GLU A 51 -7.28 -0.98 -9.18
CA GLU A 51 -8.47 -1.76 -9.56
C GLU A 51 -8.20 -3.22 -9.95
N ARG A 52 -6.94 -3.54 -10.29
CA ARG A 52 -6.54 -4.88 -10.76
C ARG A 52 -5.82 -5.71 -9.72
N VAL A 53 -5.57 -5.16 -8.53
CA VAL A 53 -4.81 -5.85 -7.49
C VAL A 53 -5.68 -6.17 -6.28
N GLN A 54 -5.37 -7.24 -5.58
CA GLN A 54 -6.06 -7.69 -4.38
C GLN A 54 -5.28 -7.37 -3.10
N LEU A 55 -4.00 -7.05 -3.23
CA LEU A 55 -3.09 -6.72 -2.14
C LEU A 55 -2.13 -5.62 -2.61
N ALA A 56 -1.64 -4.80 -1.68
CA ALA A 56 -0.58 -3.86 -1.97
C ALA A 56 0.52 -3.89 -0.91
N ILE A 57 1.72 -3.47 -1.31
CA ILE A 57 2.82 -3.13 -0.42
C ILE A 57 3.17 -1.68 -0.70
N ALA A 58 3.11 -0.83 0.31
CA ALA A 58 3.28 0.60 0.12
C ALA A 58 4.11 1.23 1.25
N SER A 59 4.61 2.45 1.01
CA SER A 59 5.15 3.28 2.10
C SER A 59 4.03 3.84 2.97
N ASN A 60 4.37 4.23 4.20
CA ASN A 60 3.44 4.84 5.14
C ASN A 60 3.19 6.33 4.83
N GLY A 61 2.94 6.64 3.56
CA GLY A 61 2.67 7.97 3.03
C GLY A 61 1.18 8.17 2.69
N ARG A 62 0.92 9.10 1.76
CA ARG A 62 -0.46 9.43 1.33
C ARG A 62 -1.16 8.30 0.59
N THR A 63 -0.43 7.41 -0.06
CA THR A 63 -0.98 6.26 -0.79
C THR A 63 -1.82 5.33 0.09
N VAL A 64 -1.59 5.31 1.41
CA VAL A 64 -2.43 4.50 2.32
C VAL A 64 -3.90 4.94 2.31
N TYR A 65 -4.18 6.24 2.10
CA TYR A 65 -5.58 6.73 1.99
C TYR A 65 -6.22 6.34 0.66
N GLU A 66 -5.45 6.29 -0.42
CA GLU A 66 -5.91 5.82 -1.73
C GLU A 66 -6.23 4.32 -1.68
N LEU A 67 -5.34 3.52 -1.07
CA LEU A 67 -5.54 2.09 -0.85
C LEU A 67 -6.76 1.80 0.03
N ALA A 68 -6.96 2.59 1.10
CA ALA A 68 -8.15 2.48 1.95
C ALA A 68 -9.43 2.81 1.18
N HIS A 69 -9.42 3.86 0.35
CA HIS A 69 -10.57 4.23 -0.48
C HIS A 69 -10.91 3.16 -1.52
N MET A 70 -9.91 2.47 -2.04
CA MET A 70 -10.07 1.35 -2.98
C MET A 70 -10.31 0.00 -2.27
N ASN A 71 -10.33 -0.02 -0.93
CA ASN A 71 -10.52 -1.21 -0.11
C ASN A 71 -9.48 -2.32 -0.38
N ILE A 72 -8.22 -1.95 -0.53
CA ILE A 72 -7.12 -2.88 -0.84
C ILE A 72 -6.32 -3.18 0.43
N PRO A 73 -6.45 -4.37 1.05
CA PRO A 73 -5.62 -4.79 2.16
C PRO A 73 -4.14 -4.65 1.85
N SER A 74 -3.38 -4.03 2.75
CA SER A 74 -2.02 -3.62 2.39
C SER A 74 -1.02 -3.84 3.50
N ILE A 75 0.20 -4.23 3.11
CA ILE A 75 1.38 -4.23 3.97
C ILE A 75 2.05 -2.87 3.84
N VAL A 76 2.33 -2.21 4.97
CA VAL A 76 2.88 -0.86 4.99
C VAL A 76 4.25 -0.86 5.65
N VAL A 77 5.22 -0.23 4.97
CA VAL A 77 6.60 -0.08 5.43
C VAL A 77 6.92 1.42 5.51
N SER A 78 7.28 1.93 6.68
CA SER A 78 7.78 3.30 6.78
C SER A 78 9.23 3.38 6.29
N GLN A 79 9.52 4.27 5.35
CA GLN A 79 10.88 4.42 4.80
C GLN A 79 11.86 5.03 5.82
N HIS A 80 11.34 5.84 6.75
CA HIS A 80 12.10 6.52 7.79
C HIS A 80 11.20 6.87 8.98
N GLU A 81 11.80 7.26 10.12
CA GLU A 81 11.10 7.55 11.39
C GLU A 81 9.98 8.59 11.26
N ARG A 82 10.11 9.58 10.38
CA ARG A 82 9.06 10.58 10.15
C ARG A 82 7.78 9.94 9.60
N GLU A 83 7.90 8.94 8.72
CA GLU A 83 6.71 8.26 8.19
C GLU A 83 6.03 7.39 9.25
N SER A 84 6.78 6.84 10.21
CA SER A 84 6.21 6.02 11.28
C SER A 84 5.28 6.81 12.22
N THR A 85 5.34 8.15 12.18
CA THR A 85 4.40 9.01 12.94
C THR A 85 3.00 9.07 12.32
N HIS A 86 2.81 8.58 11.10
CA HIS A 86 1.49 8.50 10.47
C HIS A 86 0.70 7.35 11.09
N SER A 87 -0.36 7.68 11.80
CA SER A 87 -1.13 6.74 12.63
C SER A 87 -2.29 6.04 11.92
N PHE A 88 -2.53 6.33 10.64
CA PHE A 88 -3.70 5.78 9.92
C PHE A 88 -3.51 4.30 9.53
N SER A 89 -2.31 3.88 9.16
CA SER A 89 -2.03 2.53 8.69
C SER A 89 -1.91 1.52 9.84
N THR A 90 -3.03 1.19 10.44
CA THR A 90 -3.16 0.20 11.51
C THR A 90 -3.98 -1.00 11.06
N GLU A 91 -3.89 -2.10 11.78
CA GLU A 91 -4.71 -3.29 11.50
C GLU A 91 -6.20 -3.01 11.66
N GLU A 92 -6.59 -2.12 12.58
CA GLU A 92 -7.98 -1.66 12.73
C GLU A 92 -8.50 -0.98 11.47
N ASN A 93 -7.61 -0.38 10.68
CA ASN A 93 -7.91 0.29 9.43
C ASN A 93 -7.65 -0.58 8.19
N GLY A 94 -7.36 -1.88 8.37
CA GLY A 94 -7.15 -2.83 7.28
C GLY A 94 -5.70 -2.93 6.79
N PHE A 95 -4.71 -2.41 7.53
CA PHE A 95 -3.30 -2.41 7.16
C PHE A 95 -2.45 -3.26 8.08
N LEU A 96 -1.47 -3.96 7.53
CA LEU A 96 -0.40 -4.62 8.28
C LEU A 96 0.85 -3.73 8.25
N ASN A 97 1.08 -2.97 9.31
CA ASN A 97 2.22 -2.06 9.40
C ASN A 97 3.42 -2.79 10.01
N VAL A 98 4.49 -2.95 9.24
CA VAL A 98 5.73 -3.63 9.67
C VAL A 98 6.78 -2.68 10.25
N GLY A 99 6.43 -1.40 10.44
CA GLY A 99 7.32 -0.41 11.04
C GLY A 99 8.29 0.25 10.07
N VAL A 100 9.38 0.80 10.62
CA VAL A 100 10.42 1.47 9.84
C VAL A 100 11.33 0.44 9.18
N TYR A 101 11.68 0.69 7.93
CA TYR A 101 12.54 -0.19 7.15
C TYR A 101 13.90 -0.45 7.83
N ARG A 102 14.22 -1.70 7.99
CA ARG A 102 15.51 -2.21 8.46
C ARG A 102 15.97 -3.33 7.54
N LYS A 103 17.11 -3.12 6.89
CA LYS A 103 17.65 -4.07 5.91
C LYS A 103 17.79 -5.48 6.49
N GLY A 104 17.27 -6.47 5.79
CA GLY A 104 17.27 -7.88 6.16
C GLY A 104 16.06 -8.27 7.03
N GLU A 105 15.70 -7.47 8.02
CA GLU A 105 14.58 -7.73 8.94
C GLU A 105 13.22 -7.43 8.28
N THR A 106 13.09 -6.25 7.65
CA THR A 106 11.83 -5.83 7.04
C THR A 106 11.46 -6.70 5.83
N GLU A 107 12.45 -7.12 5.05
CA GLU A 107 12.20 -8.02 3.90
C GLU A 107 11.60 -9.36 4.34
N GLU A 108 12.08 -9.92 5.46
CA GLU A 108 11.53 -11.16 6.03
C GLU A 108 10.11 -10.94 6.55
N LEU A 109 9.88 -9.84 7.29
CA LEU A 109 8.54 -9.51 7.80
C LEU A 109 7.53 -9.31 6.65
N VAL A 110 7.89 -8.57 5.62
CA VAL A 110 7.03 -8.35 4.45
C VAL A 110 6.71 -9.67 3.76
N GLN A 111 7.68 -10.56 3.61
CA GLN A 111 7.45 -11.88 3.01
C GLN A 111 6.47 -12.70 3.84
N VAL A 112 6.67 -12.80 5.15
CA VAL A 112 5.78 -13.53 6.07
C VAL A 112 4.35 -12.99 6.01
N GLN A 113 4.18 -11.66 6.05
CA GLN A 113 2.86 -11.03 5.96
C GLN A 113 2.19 -11.27 4.60
N LEU A 114 2.96 -11.22 3.50
CA LEU A 114 2.45 -11.52 2.17
C LEU A 114 1.97 -12.96 2.08
N GLU A 115 2.78 -13.93 2.55
CA GLU A 115 2.42 -15.35 2.56
C GLU A 115 1.15 -15.60 3.37
N GLN A 116 1.02 -14.95 4.53
CA GLN A 116 -0.18 -15.02 5.34
C GLN A 116 -1.40 -14.48 4.59
N LEU A 117 -1.31 -13.27 4.02
CA LEU A 117 -2.42 -12.66 3.29
C LEU A 117 -2.81 -13.42 2.03
N VAL A 118 -1.88 -14.09 1.35
CA VAL A 118 -2.17 -14.92 0.18
C VAL A 118 -2.90 -16.19 0.59
N ASN A 119 -2.47 -16.86 1.66
CA ASN A 119 -2.97 -18.18 2.06
C ASN A 119 -4.20 -18.10 2.98
N ASP A 120 -4.36 -17.02 3.75
CA ASP A 120 -5.48 -16.82 4.68
C ASP A 120 -6.51 -15.85 4.07
N THR A 121 -7.48 -16.43 3.37
CA THR A 121 -8.56 -15.66 2.74
C THR A 121 -9.49 -15.00 3.78
N GLU A 122 -9.66 -15.59 4.95
CA GLU A 122 -10.50 -15.04 6.02
C GLU A 122 -9.84 -13.81 6.62
N HIS A 123 -8.55 -13.89 6.95
CA HIS A 123 -7.78 -12.74 7.43
C HIS A 123 -7.77 -11.59 6.41
N ARG A 124 -7.52 -11.88 5.12
CA ARG A 124 -7.57 -10.88 4.05
C ARG A 124 -8.96 -10.24 3.93
N ARG A 125 -10.03 -11.05 4.05
CA ARG A 125 -11.41 -10.54 4.03
C ARG A 125 -11.69 -9.64 5.22
N ASN A 126 -11.22 -9.98 6.40
CA ASN A 126 -11.37 -9.16 7.60
C ASN A 126 -10.73 -7.77 7.43
N LEU A 127 -9.53 -7.70 6.87
CA LEU A 127 -8.87 -6.41 6.56
C LEU A 127 -9.66 -5.59 5.53
N TYR A 128 -10.17 -6.23 4.49
CA TYR A 128 -11.05 -5.59 3.49
C TYR A 128 -12.31 -5.01 4.15
N ASP A 129 -13.00 -5.78 4.99
CA ASP A 129 -14.25 -5.36 5.63
C ASP A 129 -14.02 -4.18 6.58
N LYS A 130 -12.85 -4.10 7.24
CA LYS A 130 -12.42 -2.92 8.01
C LYS A 130 -12.31 -1.68 7.13
N MET A 131 -11.73 -1.78 5.94
CA MET A 131 -11.59 -0.67 4.98
C MET A 131 -12.95 -0.20 4.45
N VAL A 132 -13.85 -1.10 4.11
CA VAL A 132 -15.21 -0.78 3.64
C VAL A 132 -15.99 0.04 4.66
N SER A 133 -15.68 -0.10 5.95
CA SER A 133 -16.31 0.70 7.01
C SER A 133 -15.98 2.21 6.94
N TYR A 134 -14.90 2.61 6.25
CA TYR A 134 -14.53 4.00 6.06
C TYR A 134 -15.33 4.64 4.93
N ASN A 135 -16.08 5.67 5.27
CA ASN A 135 -16.77 6.49 4.27
C ASN A 135 -15.98 7.77 4.02
N PHE A 136 -15.18 7.79 2.95
CA PHE A 136 -14.42 8.96 2.53
C PHE A 136 -15.26 9.98 1.74
N ASP A 137 -16.42 9.61 1.21
CA ASP A 137 -17.23 10.45 0.34
C ASP A 137 -17.70 11.73 1.01
N ASN A 138 -17.89 11.69 2.32
CA ASN A 138 -18.35 12.84 3.11
C ASN A 138 -17.21 13.67 3.75
N ASN A 139 -15.94 13.33 3.51
CA ASN A 139 -14.82 14.01 4.16
C ASN A 139 -14.74 15.50 3.81
N LYS A 140 -15.05 15.87 2.57
CA LYS A 140 -15.09 17.29 2.16
C LYS A 140 -16.08 18.10 3.01
N ASN A 141 -17.28 17.58 3.20
CA ASN A 141 -18.32 18.24 3.99
C ASN A 141 -17.94 18.33 5.48
N ARG A 142 -17.29 17.28 6.01
CA ARG A 142 -16.76 17.28 7.39
C ARG A 142 -15.72 18.37 7.59
N VAL A 143 -14.79 18.53 6.64
CA VAL A 143 -13.77 19.59 6.69
C VAL A 143 -14.40 20.97 6.59
N LEU A 144 -15.36 21.17 5.69
CA LEU A 144 -16.10 22.45 5.58
C LEU A 144 -16.81 22.79 6.87
N ALA A 145 -17.54 21.85 7.48
CA ALA A 145 -18.22 22.08 8.76
C ALA A 145 -17.26 22.42 9.91
N LEU A 146 -16.04 21.85 9.91
CA LEU A 146 -15.01 22.20 10.90
C LEU A 146 -14.49 23.62 10.69
N ILE A 147 -14.28 24.04 9.43
CA ILE A 147 -13.86 25.41 9.09
C ILE A 147 -14.92 26.41 9.50
N GLU A 148 -16.18 26.19 9.15
CA GLU A 148 -17.32 27.05 9.54
C GLU A 148 -17.38 27.22 11.05
N LYS A 149 -17.30 26.11 11.80
CA LYS A 149 -17.30 26.15 13.28
C LYS A 149 -16.17 27.01 13.89
N VAL A 150 -15.01 27.10 13.22
CA VAL A 150 -13.88 27.93 13.68
C VAL A 150 -14.10 29.41 13.34
N LEU A 151 -14.74 29.70 12.20
CA LEU A 151 -15.01 31.06 11.75
C LEU A 151 -16.14 31.72 12.54
N ASP A 152 -17.05 30.94 13.13
CA ASP A 152 -18.19 31.41 13.94
C ASP A 152 -17.82 31.64 15.42
N GLN A 153 -16.56 31.46 15.83
CA GLN A 153 -16.02 31.75 17.17
C GLN A 153 -15.31 33.10 17.21
#